data_8106f5d236edb5d362d808aa2462b442
#
_entry.id   8106f5d236edb5d362d808aa2462b442
#
_cell.length_a   1.000
_cell.length_b   1.000
_cell.length_c   1.000
_cell.angle_alpha   90.00
_cell.angle_beta   90.00
_cell.angle_gamma   90.00
#
_symmetry.space_group_name_H-M   'P 1'
#
loop_
_entity.id
_entity.type
_entity.pdbx_description
1 polymer ?
#
loop_
_entity_poly.entity_id
_entity_poly.type
_entity_poly.pdbx_seq_one_letter_code
_entity_poly.pdbx_strand_id
1 'polypeptide(L)'
;YSSAASDVYKRQGSGIGVAELSHRSARFKTILSNAENDLRSLMNIPENYAVLFMQGGGTEQFSASLLNMLAAHAAKHGEGRTTAPPVDYVVSGTWSSKAVKEARRLTSRVNVVCDMTSMLGDANAKIPQPDSWQLSSIDEYPAMLYYCDNETIHGFEFPQDFIKQLPPAYRERVPIVADCSSNILSRPIDVRAHGIIFFGAQKNVGPSGVTIAIVRRDLIVDPDAFKSPYVPPIPAMLVYKNMADNDSLYNTPPSFPIYVSGIVFRDLIAQGGITKSQERAEAKSELVYKTLDAYPDVYKPT
;
A
#
# COMPACT_ATOMS: atom_id res chain seq x y z
N TYR A 1 -6.79 -9.58 22.28
CA TYR A 1 -6.44 -10.89 21.65
C TYR A 1 -7.25 -12.09 22.22
N SER A 2 -7.76 -12.01 23.47
CA SER A 2 -8.54 -13.10 24.07
C SER A 2 -9.90 -13.35 23.39
N SER A 3 -10.55 -12.32 22.82
CA SER A 3 -11.84 -12.44 22.13
C SER A 3 -11.69 -13.15 20.77
N ALA A 4 -10.66 -12.84 20.00
CA ALA A 4 -10.43 -13.48 18.71
C ALA A 4 -10.12 -14.97 18.84
N ALA A 5 -9.34 -15.38 19.86
CA ALA A 5 -9.06 -16.79 20.13
C ALA A 5 -10.33 -17.55 20.54
N SER A 6 -11.24 -16.91 21.30
CA SER A 6 -12.52 -17.54 21.68
C SER A 6 -13.46 -17.68 20.49
N ASP A 7 -13.39 -16.79 19.50
CA ASP A 7 -14.26 -16.83 18.32
C ASP A 7 -13.77 -17.83 17.26
N VAL A 8 -12.48 -18.17 17.23
CA VAL A 8 -11.94 -19.24 16.37
C VAL A 8 -12.57 -20.59 16.71
N TYR A 9 -12.82 -20.83 18.02
CA TYR A 9 -13.35 -22.09 18.53
C TYR A 9 -14.80 -21.99 19.00
N LYS A 10 -15.32 -20.79 19.25
CA LYS A 10 -16.70 -20.58 19.64
C LYS A 10 -17.60 -20.23 18.47
N ARG A 11 -18.62 -20.98 18.36
CA ARG A 11 -19.70 -20.92 17.42
C ARG A 11 -20.49 -19.62 17.57
N GLN A 12 -20.20 -18.59 16.81
CA GLN A 12 -21.03 -17.38 16.75
C GLN A 12 -22.43 -17.73 16.18
N GLY A 13 -23.23 -18.43 16.96
CA GLY A 13 -24.61 -18.79 16.62
C GLY A 13 -24.84 -19.79 15.47
N SER A 14 -23.79 -20.16 14.71
CA SER A 14 -23.91 -21.04 13.54
C SER A 14 -23.30 -22.42 13.71
N GLY A 15 -22.61 -22.65 14.80
CA GLY A 15 -21.97 -23.94 15.05
C GLY A 15 -20.65 -24.19 14.34
N ILE A 16 -20.14 -23.24 13.52
CA ILE A 16 -18.94 -23.38 12.70
C ILE A 16 -17.98 -22.23 13.02
N GLY A 17 -16.71 -22.54 13.32
CA GLY A 17 -15.65 -21.56 13.54
C GLY A 17 -15.25 -20.84 12.24
N VAL A 18 -14.65 -19.64 12.36
CA VAL A 18 -14.25 -18.85 11.18
C VAL A 18 -13.23 -19.60 10.30
N ALA A 19 -12.34 -20.39 10.90
CA ALA A 19 -11.35 -21.20 10.18
C ALA A 19 -11.96 -22.36 9.38
N GLU A 20 -13.18 -22.75 9.69
CA GLU A 20 -13.92 -23.84 9.02
C GLU A 20 -14.90 -23.31 7.97
N LEU A 21 -15.07 -21.97 7.87
CA LEU A 21 -16.00 -21.37 6.92
C LEU A 21 -15.49 -21.50 5.48
N SER A 22 -16.37 -21.96 4.60
CA SER A 22 -16.09 -21.78 3.16
C SER A 22 -16.06 -20.28 2.82
N HIS A 23 -15.04 -19.86 2.09
CA HIS A 23 -14.94 -18.48 1.58
C HIS A 23 -16.08 -18.10 0.62
N ARG A 24 -16.80 -19.08 0.07
CA ARG A 24 -17.97 -18.88 -0.79
C ARG A 24 -19.27 -18.77 -0.01
N SER A 25 -19.26 -19.03 1.30
CA SER A 25 -20.46 -18.92 2.14
C SER A 25 -20.91 -17.46 2.27
N ALA A 26 -22.22 -17.25 2.40
CA ALA A 26 -22.79 -15.93 2.66
C ALA A 26 -22.19 -15.29 3.92
N ARG A 27 -21.89 -16.09 4.92
CA ARG A 27 -21.29 -15.62 6.18
C ARG A 27 -19.87 -15.06 5.97
N PHE A 28 -19.03 -15.76 5.20
CA PHE A 28 -17.69 -15.23 4.93
C PHE A 28 -17.76 -13.96 4.07
N LYS A 29 -18.66 -13.90 3.09
CA LYS A 29 -18.91 -12.68 2.32
C LYS A 29 -19.28 -11.50 3.21
N THR A 30 -20.12 -11.75 4.24
CA THR A 30 -20.45 -10.71 5.24
C THR A 30 -19.23 -10.27 6.05
N ILE A 31 -18.36 -11.21 6.46
CA ILE A 31 -17.10 -10.89 7.16
C ILE A 31 -16.22 -9.99 6.29
N LEU A 32 -16.02 -10.36 5.04
CA LEU A 32 -15.20 -9.60 4.08
C LEU A 32 -15.77 -8.19 3.83
N SER A 33 -17.08 -8.10 3.56
CA SER A 33 -17.76 -6.82 3.33
C SER A 33 -17.71 -5.90 4.56
N ASN A 34 -17.87 -6.45 5.77
CA ASN A 34 -17.73 -5.66 7.00
C ASN A 34 -16.29 -5.15 7.17
N ALA A 35 -15.29 -5.99 6.94
CA ALA A 35 -13.90 -5.57 7.00
C ALA A 35 -13.58 -4.45 6.00
N GLU A 36 -14.10 -4.55 4.76
CA GLU A 36 -13.97 -3.50 3.76
C GLU A 36 -14.65 -2.20 4.20
N ASN A 37 -15.89 -2.26 4.66
CA ASN A 37 -16.67 -1.10 5.10
C ASN A 37 -16.01 -0.39 6.29
N ASP A 38 -15.52 -1.16 7.27
CA ASP A 38 -14.81 -0.61 8.42
C ASP A 38 -13.52 0.09 8.01
N LEU A 39 -12.74 -0.50 7.08
CA LEU A 39 -11.54 0.13 6.54
C LEU A 39 -11.86 1.39 5.73
N ARG A 40 -12.91 1.34 4.89
CA ARG A 40 -13.40 2.52 4.16
C ARG A 40 -13.76 3.67 5.10
N SER A 41 -14.44 3.36 6.19
CA SER A 41 -14.81 4.34 7.22
C SER A 41 -13.57 4.94 7.89
N LEU A 42 -12.59 4.11 8.29
CA LEU A 42 -11.37 4.56 8.96
C LEU A 42 -10.52 5.49 8.11
N MET A 43 -10.39 5.20 6.82
CA MET A 43 -9.51 5.92 5.91
C MET A 43 -10.24 6.92 4.99
N ASN A 44 -11.55 7.10 5.14
CA ASN A 44 -12.38 7.91 4.24
C ASN A 44 -12.18 7.54 2.76
N ILE A 45 -12.17 6.24 2.46
CA ILE A 45 -11.94 5.73 1.10
C ILE A 45 -13.15 6.03 0.22
N PRO A 46 -13.00 6.81 -0.86
CA PRO A 46 -14.11 7.15 -1.75
C PRO A 46 -14.63 5.93 -2.54
N GLU A 47 -15.87 6.00 -3.06
CA GLU A 47 -16.47 4.93 -3.85
C GLU A 47 -15.74 4.64 -5.17
N ASN A 48 -15.06 5.65 -5.73
CA ASN A 48 -14.24 5.50 -6.93
C ASN A 48 -12.90 4.79 -6.68
N TYR A 49 -12.72 4.17 -5.51
CA TYR A 49 -11.62 3.27 -5.19
C TYR A 49 -12.13 1.85 -4.92
N ALA A 50 -11.40 0.86 -5.38
CA ALA A 50 -11.57 -0.53 -4.98
C ALA A 50 -10.66 -0.83 -3.79
N VAL A 51 -11.14 -1.66 -2.86
CA VAL A 51 -10.34 -2.25 -1.78
C VAL A 51 -10.18 -3.73 -2.08
N LEU A 52 -8.95 -4.14 -2.32
CA LEU A 52 -8.62 -5.50 -2.78
C LEU A 52 -7.89 -6.24 -1.66
N PHE A 53 -8.47 -7.35 -1.20
CA PHE A 53 -7.83 -8.25 -0.23
C PHE A 53 -7.05 -9.30 -1.01
N MET A 54 -5.74 -9.14 -1.07
CA MET A 54 -4.80 -9.93 -1.84
C MET A 54 -3.89 -10.78 -0.94
N GLN A 55 -2.89 -11.40 -1.52
CA GLN A 55 -1.88 -12.21 -0.85
C GLN A 55 -0.48 -11.71 -1.23
N GLY A 56 0.59 -12.36 -0.78
CA GLY A 56 1.97 -12.11 -1.22
C GLY A 56 2.72 -11.01 -0.49
N GLY A 57 2.06 -10.25 0.41
CA GLY A 57 2.70 -9.16 1.16
C GLY A 57 3.04 -7.95 0.30
N GLY A 58 3.71 -6.95 0.90
CA GLY A 58 4.19 -5.76 0.19
C GLY A 58 5.18 -6.10 -0.93
N THR A 59 5.94 -7.19 -0.76
CA THR A 59 6.93 -7.60 -1.78
C THR A 59 6.27 -7.98 -3.11
N GLU A 60 5.13 -8.68 -3.07
CA GLU A 60 4.41 -9.01 -4.31
C GLU A 60 3.73 -7.76 -4.91
N GLN A 61 3.37 -6.79 -4.06
CA GLN A 61 2.81 -5.52 -4.52
C GLN A 61 3.84 -4.65 -5.27
N PHE A 62 5.14 -4.85 -5.08
CA PHE A 62 6.15 -4.19 -5.91
C PHE A 62 5.98 -4.56 -7.38
N SER A 63 5.71 -5.84 -7.67
CA SER A 63 5.42 -6.32 -9.03
C SER A 63 3.99 -5.97 -9.45
N ALA A 64 2.99 -6.25 -8.61
CA ALA A 64 1.58 -6.08 -8.96
C ALA A 64 1.25 -4.62 -9.29
N SER A 65 1.67 -3.66 -8.44
CA SER A 65 1.39 -2.24 -8.68
C SER A 65 2.03 -1.76 -9.98
N LEU A 66 3.29 -2.08 -10.22
CA LEU A 66 3.98 -1.69 -11.45
C LEU A 66 3.30 -2.27 -12.70
N LEU A 67 3.02 -3.58 -12.71
CA LEU A 67 2.43 -4.25 -13.87
C LEU A 67 1.04 -3.71 -14.20
N ASN A 68 0.20 -3.48 -13.20
CA ASN A 68 -1.11 -2.88 -13.41
C ASN A 68 -1.01 -1.40 -13.82
N MET A 69 -0.02 -0.64 -13.35
CA MET A 69 0.18 0.74 -13.80
C MET A 69 0.69 0.82 -15.25
N LEU A 70 1.56 -0.11 -15.67
CA LEU A 70 1.94 -0.23 -17.08
C LEU A 70 0.72 -0.60 -17.95
N ALA A 71 -0.16 -1.48 -17.49
CA ALA A 71 -1.38 -1.84 -18.19
C ALA A 71 -2.36 -0.64 -18.27
N ALA A 72 -2.59 0.08 -17.16
CA ALA A 72 -3.42 1.28 -17.14
C ALA A 72 -2.87 2.37 -18.07
N HIS A 73 -1.55 2.55 -18.07
CA HIS A 73 -0.87 3.45 -19.00
C HIS A 73 -1.10 3.03 -20.46
N ALA A 74 -0.93 1.73 -20.77
CA ALA A 74 -1.12 1.21 -22.13
C ALA A 74 -2.55 1.39 -22.61
N ALA A 75 -3.54 1.15 -21.75
CA ALA A 75 -4.95 1.36 -22.08
C ALA A 75 -5.27 2.84 -22.41
N LYS A 76 -4.59 3.78 -21.77
CA LYS A 76 -4.87 5.21 -21.91
C LYS A 76 -3.99 5.92 -22.95
N HIS A 77 -2.72 5.51 -23.05
CA HIS A 77 -1.68 6.22 -23.81
C HIS A 77 -0.86 5.29 -24.72
N GLY A 78 -1.29 4.04 -24.89
CA GLY A 78 -0.49 3.01 -25.56
C GLY A 78 -0.62 2.98 -27.08
N GLU A 79 -1.60 3.68 -27.66
CA GLU A 79 -1.81 3.69 -29.12
C GLU A 79 -0.56 4.21 -29.84
N GLY A 80 -0.04 3.38 -30.77
CA GLY A 80 1.18 3.69 -31.53
C GLY A 80 2.48 3.68 -30.72
N ARG A 81 2.43 3.44 -29.41
CA ARG A 81 3.63 3.47 -28.55
C ARG A 81 4.33 2.11 -28.53
N THR A 82 5.63 2.13 -28.84
CA THR A 82 6.45 0.91 -28.87
C THR A 82 7.42 0.79 -27.68
N THR A 83 7.62 1.89 -26.93
CA THR A 83 8.55 1.94 -25.80
C THR A 83 7.80 2.09 -24.49
N ALA A 84 8.31 1.46 -23.43
CA ALA A 84 7.76 1.61 -22.10
C ALA A 84 7.74 3.08 -21.64
N PRO A 85 6.72 3.50 -20.88
CA PRO A 85 6.74 4.79 -20.21
C PRO A 85 7.81 4.82 -19.11
N PRO A 86 8.29 6.00 -18.68
CA PRO A 86 9.07 6.10 -17.47
C PRO A 86 8.20 5.68 -16.26
N VAL A 87 8.86 5.06 -15.28
CA VAL A 87 8.30 4.79 -13.95
C VAL A 87 9.24 5.41 -12.93
N ASP A 88 8.72 6.33 -12.14
CA ASP A 88 9.49 7.11 -11.20
C ASP A 88 9.46 6.48 -9.81
N TYR A 89 10.62 6.43 -9.17
CA TYR A 89 10.79 5.84 -7.84
C TYR A 89 11.55 6.76 -6.92
N VAL A 90 11.05 6.91 -5.69
CA VAL A 90 11.80 7.52 -4.58
C VAL A 90 12.47 6.39 -3.79
N VAL A 91 13.79 6.45 -3.66
CA VAL A 91 14.57 5.51 -2.86
C VAL A 91 14.93 6.18 -1.55
N SER A 92 14.19 5.84 -0.50
CA SER A 92 14.36 6.37 0.87
C SER A 92 14.98 5.35 1.84
N GLY A 93 15.21 4.11 1.39
CA GLY A 93 15.82 3.07 2.21
C GLY A 93 15.76 1.68 1.58
N THR A 94 15.78 0.66 2.44
CA THR A 94 15.88 -0.74 2.01
C THR A 94 14.64 -1.21 1.23
N TRP A 95 13.42 -0.82 1.67
CA TRP A 95 12.19 -1.33 1.05
C TRP A 95 11.97 -0.70 -0.32
N SER A 96 12.15 0.59 -0.45
CA SER A 96 12.10 1.28 -1.75
C SER A 96 13.20 0.83 -2.70
N SER A 97 14.41 0.54 -2.20
CA SER A 97 15.49 -0.07 -3.01
C SER A 97 15.10 -1.43 -3.57
N LYS A 98 14.41 -2.27 -2.77
CA LYS A 98 13.88 -3.57 -3.25
C LYS A 98 12.80 -3.39 -4.33
N ALA A 99 11.92 -2.40 -4.17
CA ALA A 99 10.91 -2.08 -5.18
C ALA A 99 11.56 -1.66 -6.52
N VAL A 100 12.59 -0.80 -6.48
CA VAL A 100 13.36 -0.42 -7.69
C VAL A 100 14.04 -1.61 -8.32
N LYS A 101 14.64 -2.50 -7.50
CA LYS A 101 15.29 -3.72 -8.02
C LYS A 101 14.29 -4.62 -8.73
N GLU A 102 13.08 -4.77 -8.20
CA GLU A 102 12.02 -5.52 -8.86
C GLU A 102 11.53 -4.82 -10.14
N ALA A 103 11.35 -3.50 -10.09
CA ALA A 103 10.94 -2.74 -11.26
C ALA A 103 11.91 -2.90 -12.44
N ARG A 104 13.23 -2.86 -12.18
CA ARG A 104 14.27 -3.05 -13.22
C ARG A 104 14.26 -4.43 -13.86
N ARG A 105 13.63 -5.43 -13.24
CA ARG A 105 13.42 -6.76 -13.84
C ARG A 105 12.22 -6.79 -14.79
N LEU A 106 11.25 -5.91 -14.58
CA LEU A 106 9.94 -5.94 -15.23
C LEU A 106 9.78 -4.88 -16.32
N THR A 107 10.54 -3.78 -16.26
CA THR A 107 10.50 -2.72 -17.28
C THR A 107 11.88 -2.09 -17.48
N SER A 108 12.08 -1.51 -18.66
CA SER A 108 13.38 -0.93 -19.08
C SER A 108 13.58 0.53 -18.67
N ARG A 109 12.51 1.26 -18.27
CA ARG A 109 12.59 2.72 -18.03
C ARG A 109 12.28 3.08 -16.58
N VAL A 110 13.11 2.59 -15.67
CA VAL A 110 13.04 2.92 -14.24
C VAL A 110 13.90 4.14 -13.96
N ASN A 111 13.28 5.22 -13.52
CA ASN A 111 13.92 6.45 -13.10
C ASN A 111 13.91 6.57 -11.57
N VAL A 112 15.05 6.73 -10.94
CA VAL A 112 15.16 7.03 -9.51
C VAL A 112 15.21 8.54 -9.35
N VAL A 113 14.09 9.13 -8.98
CA VAL A 113 13.91 10.60 -8.91
C VAL A 113 14.62 11.23 -7.72
N CYS A 114 14.79 10.47 -6.66
CA CYS A 114 15.50 10.85 -5.44
C CYS A 114 16.08 9.57 -4.82
N ASP A 115 17.37 9.59 -4.51
CA ASP A 115 18.07 8.49 -3.85
C ASP A 115 18.72 8.98 -2.56
N MET A 116 18.22 8.47 -1.45
CA MET A 116 18.67 8.82 -0.09
C MET A 116 19.66 7.80 0.48
N THR A 117 20.08 6.80 -0.30
CA THR A 117 20.96 5.72 0.23
C THR A 117 22.29 6.20 0.76
N SER A 118 22.83 7.30 0.21
CA SER A 118 24.06 7.94 0.69
C SER A 118 23.88 8.69 2.02
N MET A 119 22.66 8.94 2.43
CA MET A 119 22.30 9.66 3.67
C MET A 119 21.93 8.70 4.81
N LEU A 120 21.86 7.39 4.53
CA LEU A 120 21.51 6.39 5.53
C LEU A 120 22.60 6.33 6.62
N GLY A 121 22.17 6.41 7.89
CA GLY A 121 23.09 6.48 9.03
C GLY A 121 23.51 7.90 9.44
N ASP A 122 23.10 8.94 8.73
CA ASP A 122 23.23 10.32 9.19
C ASP A 122 22.01 10.73 10.01
N ALA A 123 22.22 10.96 11.31
CA ALA A 123 21.16 11.39 12.25
C ALA A 123 20.50 12.72 11.86
N ASN A 124 21.13 13.51 10.99
CA ASN A 124 20.60 14.79 10.50
C ASN A 124 19.98 14.69 9.11
N ALA A 125 19.96 13.49 8.52
CA ALA A 125 19.39 13.28 7.20
C ALA A 125 17.91 13.69 7.17
N LYS A 126 17.55 14.41 6.12
CA LYS A 126 16.17 14.83 5.86
C LYS A 126 15.77 14.42 4.45
N ILE A 127 14.50 14.08 4.28
CA ILE A 127 13.95 13.82 2.95
C ILE A 127 14.11 15.08 2.09
N PRO A 128 14.83 15.03 0.95
CA PRO A 128 14.97 16.16 0.05
C PRO A 128 13.60 16.65 -0.43
N GLN A 129 13.46 17.95 -0.61
CA GLN A 129 12.21 18.52 -1.10
C GLN A 129 11.94 18.11 -2.55
N PRO A 130 10.67 17.87 -2.95
CA PRO A 130 10.32 17.41 -4.28
C PRO A 130 10.75 18.32 -5.45
N ASP A 131 11.01 19.60 -5.20
CA ASP A 131 11.55 20.53 -6.20
C ASP A 131 12.98 20.19 -6.65
N SER A 132 13.72 19.46 -5.82
CA SER A 132 15.07 18.96 -6.14
C SER A 132 15.07 17.58 -6.83
N TRP A 133 13.91 16.93 -6.97
CA TRP A 133 13.82 15.58 -7.53
C TRP A 133 13.93 15.60 -9.06
N GLN A 134 14.53 14.55 -9.61
CA GLN A 134 14.70 14.37 -11.06
C GLN A 134 13.47 13.66 -11.65
N LEU A 135 12.30 14.31 -11.56
CA LEU A 135 11.05 13.76 -12.08
C LEU A 135 11.12 13.58 -13.61
N SER A 136 10.53 12.50 -14.11
CA SER A 136 10.35 12.31 -15.55
C SER A 136 9.44 13.38 -16.14
N SER A 137 9.69 13.77 -17.41
CA SER A 137 8.83 14.75 -18.08
C SER A 137 7.40 14.26 -18.17
N ILE A 138 6.42 15.13 -17.84
CA ILE A 138 4.99 14.84 -17.99
C ILE A 138 4.58 14.58 -19.44
N ASP A 139 5.34 15.07 -20.42
CA ASP A 139 5.10 14.85 -21.84
C ASP A 139 5.45 13.43 -22.28
N GLU A 140 6.23 12.71 -21.47
CA GLU A 140 6.50 11.29 -21.66
C GLU A 140 5.41 10.39 -21.05
N TYR A 141 4.46 10.97 -20.33
CA TYR A 141 3.38 10.27 -19.63
C TYR A 141 3.91 9.19 -18.67
N PRO A 142 4.63 9.56 -17.58
CA PRO A 142 5.10 8.57 -16.62
C PRO A 142 3.93 7.70 -16.11
N ALA A 143 4.15 6.38 -16.02
CA ALA A 143 3.08 5.47 -15.62
C ALA A 143 2.75 5.56 -14.12
N MET A 144 3.75 5.88 -13.30
CA MET A 144 3.57 6.07 -11.85
C MET A 144 4.78 6.78 -11.21
N LEU A 145 4.54 7.32 -9.99
CA LEU A 145 5.56 7.61 -8.99
C LEU A 145 5.35 6.69 -7.79
N TYR A 146 6.37 5.91 -7.45
CA TYR A 146 6.36 5.03 -6.27
C TYR A 146 7.17 5.63 -5.13
N TYR A 147 6.67 5.49 -3.89
CA TYR A 147 7.41 5.75 -2.68
C TYR A 147 7.02 4.79 -1.55
N CYS A 148 7.93 4.58 -0.59
CA CYS A 148 7.65 3.89 0.66
C CYS A 148 7.37 4.96 1.73
N ASP A 149 6.15 5.04 2.23
CA ASP A 149 5.69 6.13 3.12
C ASP A 149 6.43 6.15 4.46
N ASN A 150 6.86 4.96 4.93
CA ASN A 150 7.68 4.81 6.13
C ASN A 150 8.72 3.69 5.95
N GLU A 151 9.98 4.08 5.86
CA GLU A 151 11.14 3.16 5.81
C GLU A 151 11.57 2.75 7.22
N THR A 152 11.00 1.69 7.72
CA THR A 152 11.17 1.21 9.11
C THR A 152 12.59 0.87 9.52
N ILE A 153 13.47 0.47 8.59
CA ILE A 153 14.86 0.10 8.91
C ILE A 153 15.70 1.35 9.16
N HIS A 154 15.44 2.42 8.41
CA HIS A 154 16.24 3.64 8.42
C HIS A 154 15.55 4.83 9.09
N GLY A 155 14.31 4.67 9.55
CA GLY A 155 13.59 5.68 10.31
C GLY A 155 13.13 6.88 9.49
N PHE A 156 12.98 6.76 8.17
CA PHE A 156 12.43 7.83 7.34
C PHE A 156 10.92 7.66 7.15
N GLU A 157 10.15 8.64 7.58
CA GLU A 157 8.72 8.75 7.30
C GLU A 157 8.44 10.03 6.52
N PHE A 158 7.69 9.92 5.42
CA PHE A 158 7.32 11.09 4.63
C PHE A 158 6.33 11.99 5.37
N PRO A 159 6.43 13.33 5.25
CA PRO A 159 5.40 14.24 5.75
C PRO A 159 4.04 13.92 5.11
N GLN A 160 2.95 14.07 5.88
CA GLN A 160 1.59 13.76 5.41
C GLN A 160 1.18 14.53 4.15
N ASP A 161 1.76 15.69 3.93
CA ASP A 161 1.42 16.59 2.83
C ASP A 161 2.51 16.66 1.74
N PHE A 162 3.49 15.77 1.75
CA PHE A 162 4.60 15.85 0.79
C PHE A 162 4.12 15.78 -0.66
N ILE A 163 3.04 15.03 -0.95
CA ILE A 163 2.47 14.96 -2.31
C ILE A 163 2.04 16.34 -2.80
N LYS A 164 1.56 17.21 -1.91
CA LYS A 164 1.17 18.59 -2.26
C LYS A 164 2.36 19.44 -2.71
N GLN A 165 3.57 19.03 -2.35
CA GLN A 165 4.82 19.71 -2.71
C GLN A 165 5.33 19.28 -4.09
N LEU A 166 4.81 18.17 -4.67
CA LEU A 166 5.08 17.81 -6.06
C LEU A 166 4.51 18.88 -7.01
N PRO A 167 5.15 19.09 -8.19
CA PRO A 167 4.62 20.01 -9.20
C PRO A 167 3.15 19.71 -9.53
N PRO A 168 2.25 20.70 -9.55
CA PRO A 168 0.81 20.46 -9.76
C PRO A 168 0.52 19.63 -11.01
N ALA A 169 1.12 19.99 -12.15
CA ALA A 169 0.92 19.25 -13.40
C ALA A 169 1.38 17.79 -13.33
N TYR A 170 2.38 17.47 -12.50
CA TYR A 170 2.86 16.11 -12.30
C TYR A 170 1.86 15.30 -11.46
N ARG A 171 1.50 15.78 -10.27
CA ARG A 171 0.57 15.07 -9.37
C ARG A 171 -0.85 14.87 -9.93
N GLU A 172 -1.28 15.72 -10.87
CA GLU A 172 -2.58 15.59 -11.54
C GLU A 172 -2.58 14.51 -12.61
N ARG A 173 -1.43 14.26 -13.24
CA ARG A 173 -1.33 13.36 -14.40
C ARG A 173 -0.71 12.02 -14.08
N VAL A 174 0.20 11.97 -13.09
CA VAL A 174 0.97 10.77 -12.76
C VAL A 174 0.35 10.08 -11.53
N PRO A 175 -0.08 8.81 -11.65
CA PRO A 175 -0.57 8.06 -10.49
C PRO A 175 0.51 7.90 -9.43
N ILE A 176 0.19 8.22 -8.18
CA ILE A 176 1.07 8.05 -7.03
C ILE A 176 0.80 6.70 -6.38
N VAL A 177 1.84 5.91 -6.16
CA VAL A 177 1.79 4.58 -5.54
C VAL A 177 2.54 4.59 -4.22
N ALA A 178 1.85 4.28 -3.13
CA ALA A 178 2.38 4.31 -1.77
C ALA A 178 2.45 2.91 -1.16
N ASP A 179 3.62 2.52 -0.66
CA ASP A 179 3.77 1.42 0.29
C ASP A 179 3.62 1.96 1.71
N CYS A 180 2.48 1.68 2.33
CA CYS A 180 2.16 2.10 3.69
C CYS A 180 2.22 0.95 4.69
N SER A 181 2.92 -0.14 4.39
CA SER A 181 2.91 -1.37 5.19
C SER A 181 3.26 -1.17 6.65
N SER A 182 4.10 -0.18 6.99
CA SER A 182 4.56 0.00 8.36
C SER A 182 3.86 1.08 9.17
N ASN A 183 3.18 2.02 8.52
CA ASN A 183 2.52 3.13 9.19
C ASN A 183 1.03 3.26 8.87
N ILE A 184 0.46 2.32 8.11
CA ILE A 184 -0.98 2.31 7.86
C ILE A 184 -1.77 2.33 9.18
N LEU A 185 -2.83 3.14 9.23
CA LEU A 185 -3.70 3.32 10.41
C LEU A 185 -3.00 3.89 11.67
N SER A 186 -1.74 4.34 11.57
CA SER A 186 -1.08 5.09 12.64
C SER A 186 -1.29 6.60 12.53
N ARG A 187 -1.67 7.07 11.34
CA ARG A 187 -1.98 8.46 11.03
C ARG A 187 -2.94 8.55 9.83
N PRO A 188 -3.62 9.68 9.61
CA PRO A 188 -4.41 9.90 8.39
C PRO A 188 -3.55 9.87 7.13
N ILE A 189 -4.10 9.32 6.06
CA ILE A 189 -3.52 9.34 4.70
C ILE A 189 -4.59 9.89 3.76
N ASP A 190 -4.22 10.84 2.91
CA ASP A 190 -5.13 11.35 1.87
C ASP A 190 -5.22 10.33 0.72
N VAL A 191 -6.23 9.46 0.78
CA VAL A 191 -6.45 8.44 -0.25
C VAL A 191 -6.64 9.06 -1.63
N ARG A 192 -7.27 10.25 -1.71
CA ARG A 192 -7.56 10.92 -2.99
C ARG A 192 -6.32 11.40 -3.73
N ALA A 193 -5.22 11.62 -2.99
CA ALA A 193 -3.94 12.00 -3.58
C ALA A 193 -3.19 10.83 -4.26
N HIS A 194 -3.68 9.59 -4.09
CA HIS A 194 -3.00 8.39 -4.56
C HIS A 194 -3.78 7.67 -5.66
N GLY A 195 -3.05 7.06 -6.58
CA GLY A 195 -3.60 6.06 -7.49
C GLY A 195 -3.72 4.69 -6.83
N ILE A 196 -2.71 4.33 -6.04
CA ILE A 196 -2.66 3.08 -5.27
C ILE A 196 -2.05 3.35 -3.90
N ILE A 197 -2.66 2.76 -2.86
CA ILE A 197 -2.07 2.58 -1.54
C ILE A 197 -2.09 1.08 -1.26
N PHE A 198 -0.96 0.49 -0.88
CA PHE A 198 -0.96 -0.90 -0.45
C PHE A 198 -0.24 -1.11 0.87
N PHE A 199 -0.58 -2.20 1.55
CA PHE A 199 0.05 -2.58 2.81
C PHE A 199 -0.17 -4.06 3.13
N GLY A 200 0.82 -4.68 3.76
CA GLY A 200 0.66 -5.98 4.39
C GLY A 200 0.03 -5.85 5.79
N ALA A 201 -0.79 -6.79 6.18
CA ALA A 201 -1.50 -6.74 7.47
C ALA A 201 -0.60 -6.96 8.69
N GLN A 202 0.53 -7.65 8.54
CA GLN A 202 1.35 -8.20 9.62
C GLN A 202 1.98 -7.19 10.58
N LYS A 203 1.87 -5.90 10.33
CA LYS A 203 2.40 -4.86 11.22
C LYS A 203 1.31 -4.24 12.08
N ASN A 204 0.45 -3.40 11.53
CA ASN A 204 -0.52 -2.63 12.30
C ASN A 204 -2.00 -3.03 12.07
N VAL A 205 -2.26 -4.02 11.21
CA VAL A 205 -3.62 -4.39 10.78
C VAL A 205 -4.06 -5.76 11.32
N GLY A 206 -3.15 -6.74 11.39
CA GLY A 206 -3.51 -8.09 11.83
C GLY A 206 -2.40 -9.11 11.61
N PRO A 207 -2.71 -10.39 11.50
CA PRO A 207 -1.72 -11.43 11.23
C PRO A 207 -1.22 -11.37 9.78
N SER A 208 -0.07 -12.00 9.52
CA SER A 208 0.42 -12.21 8.17
C SER A 208 -0.54 -13.03 7.32
N GLY A 209 -0.49 -12.83 6.00
CA GLY A 209 -1.25 -13.62 5.01
C GLY A 209 -2.17 -12.78 4.15
N VAL A 210 -2.75 -11.68 4.63
CA VAL A 210 -3.51 -10.74 3.81
C VAL A 210 -2.68 -9.49 3.49
N THR A 211 -2.80 -9.05 2.26
CA THR A 211 -2.27 -7.79 1.74
C THR A 211 -3.45 -7.00 1.19
N ILE A 212 -3.52 -5.73 1.51
CA ILE A 212 -4.62 -4.88 1.05
C ILE A 212 -4.06 -3.86 0.07
N ALA A 213 -4.73 -3.74 -1.08
CA ALA A 213 -4.48 -2.69 -2.06
C ALA A 213 -5.74 -1.84 -2.24
N ILE A 214 -5.61 -0.53 -2.05
CA ILE A 214 -6.65 0.47 -2.29
C ILE A 214 -6.31 1.11 -3.62
N VAL A 215 -7.11 0.86 -4.65
CA VAL A 215 -6.80 1.19 -6.04
C VAL A 215 -7.89 2.07 -6.64
N ARG A 216 -7.51 3.20 -7.23
CA ARG A 216 -8.45 4.06 -7.96
C ARG A 216 -9.02 3.31 -9.16
N ARG A 217 -10.35 3.29 -9.30
CA ARG A 217 -11.04 2.40 -10.27
C ARG A 217 -10.70 2.67 -11.72
N ASP A 218 -10.36 3.91 -12.10
CA ASP A 218 -9.92 4.27 -13.45
C ASP A 218 -8.56 3.65 -13.84
N LEU A 219 -7.81 3.15 -12.87
CA LEU A 219 -6.54 2.46 -13.06
C LEU A 219 -6.68 0.92 -13.12
N ILE A 220 -7.89 0.41 -12.89
CA ILE A 220 -8.19 -1.03 -12.96
C ILE A 220 -8.65 -1.35 -14.37
N VAL A 221 -7.74 -1.90 -15.17
CA VAL A 221 -7.99 -2.26 -16.56
C VAL A 221 -7.82 -3.76 -16.77
N ASP A 222 -8.44 -4.28 -17.83
CA ASP A 222 -8.19 -5.64 -18.29
C ASP A 222 -6.90 -5.65 -19.13
N PRO A 223 -5.81 -6.26 -18.67
CA PRO A 223 -4.56 -6.26 -19.42
C PRO A 223 -4.64 -7.08 -20.71
N ASP A 224 -5.61 -8.00 -20.82
CA ASP A 224 -5.80 -8.87 -22.01
C ASP A 224 -6.69 -8.20 -23.06
N ALA A 225 -7.34 -7.06 -22.75
CA ALA A 225 -8.19 -6.33 -23.69
C ALA A 225 -7.41 -5.60 -24.79
N PHE A 226 -6.09 -5.48 -24.67
CA PHE A 226 -5.23 -4.77 -25.61
C PHE A 226 -3.85 -5.43 -25.71
N LYS A 227 -3.15 -5.18 -26.82
CA LYS A 227 -1.77 -5.61 -26.99
C LYS A 227 -0.82 -4.44 -26.80
N SER A 228 0.15 -4.59 -25.94
CA SER A 228 1.20 -3.59 -25.74
C SER A 228 2.57 -4.23 -25.70
N PRO A 229 3.56 -3.71 -26.43
CA PRO A 229 4.91 -4.30 -26.48
C PRO A 229 5.69 -4.14 -25.15
N TYR A 230 5.21 -3.28 -24.26
CA TYR A 230 5.89 -3.02 -22.98
C TYR A 230 5.09 -3.49 -21.75
N VAL A 231 3.93 -4.10 -21.95
CA VAL A 231 3.18 -4.75 -20.86
C VAL A 231 3.39 -6.23 -20.98
N PRO A 232 4.17 -6.86 -20.08
CA PRO A 232 4.33 -8.31 -20.10
C PRO A 232 3.03 -8.98 -19.63
N PRO A 233 2.83 -10.28 -19.92
CA PRO A 233 1.74 -11.05 -19.34
C PRO A 233 1.74 -10.94 -17.82
N ILE A 234 0.60 -10.54 -17.24
CA ILE A 234 0.47 -10.39 -15.80
C ILE A 234 -0.08 -11.68 -15.20
N PRO A 235 0.58 -12.31 -14.22
CA PRO A 235 0.02 -13.46 -13.52
C PRO A 235 -1.37 -13.15 -12.97
N ALA A 236 -2.33 -14.06 -13.16
CA ALA A 236 -3.75 -13.84 -12.88
C ALA A 236 -4.03 -13.30 -11.46
N MET A 237 -3.24 -13.72 -10.46
CA MET A 237 -3.37 -13.27 -9.07
C MET A 237 -2.87 -11.85 -8.83
N LEU A 238 -2.05 -11.30 -9.73
CA LEU A 238 -1.54 -9.93 -9.67
C LEU A 238 -2.42 -8.93 -10.44
N VAL A 239 -3.37 -9.42 -11.26
CA VAL A 239 -4.28 -8.57 -12.03
C VAL A 239 -5.34 -7.99 -11.09
N TYR A 240 -5.28 -6.68 -10.86
CA TYR A 240 -6.24 -5.99 -9.97
C TYR A 240 -7.69 -6.14 -10.44
N LYS A 241 -7.91 -6.18 -11.75
CA LYS A 241 -9.26 -6.39 -12.31
C LYS A 241 -9.85 -7.74 -11.91
N ASN A 242 -9.05 -8.81 -11.91
CA ASN A 242 -9.52 -10.12 -11.46
C ASN A 242 -9.99 -10.09 -10.00
N MET A 243 -9.26 -9.37 -9.15
CA MET A 243 -9.63 -9.23 -7.75
C MET A 243 -10.86 -8.33 -7.57
N ALA A 244 -10.93 -7.22 -8.31
CA ALA A 244 -12.05 -6.28 -8.25
C ALA A 244 -13.37 -6.88 -8.77
N ASP A 245 -13.34 -7.58 -9.89
CA ASP A 245 -14.53 -8.20 -10.49
C ASP A 245 -15.08 -9.39 -9.68
N ASN A 246 -14.29 -9.93 -8.77
CA ASN A 246 -14.64 -11.08 -7.93
C ASN A 246 -14.72 -10.73 -6.44
N ASP A 247 -14.86 -9.46 -6.06
CA ASP A 247 -14.92 -9.02 -4.66
C ASP A 247 -13.78 -9.64 -3.82
N SER A 248 -12.55 -9.65 -4.36
CA SER A 248 -11.36 -10.28 -3.76
C SER A 248 -11.44 -11.81 -3.60
N LEU A 249 -12.43 -12.47 -4.20
CA LEU A 249 -12.67 -13.91 -4.12
C LEU A 249 -12.34 -14.65 -5.43
N TYR A 250 -11.44 -14.11 -6.22
CA TYR A 250 -10.96 -14.77 -7.45
C TYR A 250 -10.37 -16.17 -7.17
N ASN A 251 -9.65 -16.30 -6.07
CA ASN A 251 -9.22 -17.58 -5.49
C ASN A 251 -9.68 -17.70 -4.03
N THR A 252 -9.27 -18.75 -3.33
CA THR A 252 -9.49 -18.89 -1.88
C THR A 252 -8.62 -17.83 -1.15
N PRO A 253 -9.24 -16.87 -0.46
CA PRO A 253 -8.52 -15.81 0.22
C PRO A 253 -7.94 -16.29 1.56
N PRO A 254 -7.03 -15.53 2.18
CA PRO A 254 -6.56 -15.78 3.54
C PRO A 254 -7.67 -15.43 4.56
N SER A 255 -8.65 -16.31 4.71
CA SER A 255 -9.93 -16.06 5.42
C SER A 255 -9.73 -15.63 6.86
N PHE A 256 -8.84 -16.30 7.60
CA PHE A 256 -8.56 -15.97 9.00
C PHE A 256 -7.86 -14.61 9.17
N PRO A 257 -6.80 -14.28 8.42
CA PRO A 257 -6.23 -12.93 8.42
C PRO A 257 -7.22 -11.82 8.10
N ILE A 258 -8.13 -12.01 7.14
CA ILE A 258 -9.18 -11.04 6.80
C ILE A 258 -10.12 -10.84 7.98
N TYR A 259 -10.56 -11.93 8.62
CA TYR A 259 -11.43 -11.85 9.79
C TYR A 259 -10.80 -11.06 10.94
N VAL A 260 -9.54 -11.37 11.27
CA VAL A 260 -8.81 -10.66 12.34
C VAL A 260 -8.61 -9.20 12.00
N SER A 261 -8.26 -8.88 10.75
CA SER A 261 -8.14 -7.50 10.28
C SER A 261 -9.45 -6.72 10.45
N GLY A 262 -10.59 -7.34 10.12
CA GLY A 262 -11.92 -6.75 10.36
C GLY A 262 -12.21 -6.47 11.84
N ILE A 263 -11.77 -7.35 12.75
CA ILE A 263 -11.86 -7.09 14.20
C ILE A 263 -11.03 -5.88 14.60
N VAL A 264 -9.78 -5.78 14.09
CA VAL A 264 -8.89 -4.65 14.37
C VAL A 264 -9.49 -3.34 13.85
N PHE A 265 -10.04 -3.31 12.65
CA PHE A 265 -10.67 -2.12 12.09
C PHE A 265 -11.85 -1.66 12.96
N ARG A 266 -12.72 -2.57 13.36
CA ARG A 266 -13.86 -2.28 14.23
C ARG A 266 -13.42 -1.78 15.60
N ASP A 267 -12.40 -2.39 16.18
CA ASP A 267 -11.83 -1.95 17.46
C ASP A 267 -11.24 -0.54 17.37
N LEU A 268 -10.52 -0.22 16.30
CA LEU A 268 -10.01 1.13 16.04
C LEU A 268 -11.14 2.16 15.91
N ILE A 269 -12.24 1.82 15.21
CA ILE A 269 -13.43 2.68 15.13
C ILE A 269 -14.01 2.92 16.53
N ALA A 270 -14.19 1.86 17.31
CA ALA A 270 -14.75 1.95 18.67
C ALA A 270 -13.85 2.78 19.61
N GLN A 271 -12.55 2.80 19.38
CA GLN A 271 -11.57 3.56 20.15
C GLN A 271 -11.40 5.03 19.68
N GLY A 272 -12.24 5.52 18.77
CA GLY A 272 -12.22 6.91 18.29
C GLY A 272 -11.53 7.14 16.96
N GLY A 273 -11.32 6.05 16.19
CA GLY A 273 -10.85 6.10 14.81
C GLY A 273 -9.39 6.49 14.65
N ILE A 274 -9.08 6.98 13.44
CA ILE A 274 -7.70 7.26 13.04
C ILE A 274 -7.04 8.39 13.84
N THR A 275 -7.81 9.39 14.26
CA THR A 275 -7.30 10.50 15.08
C THR A 275 -6.76 9.99 16.42
N LYS A 276 -7.52 9.14 17.10
CA LYS A 276 -7.07 8.53 18.37
C LYS A 276 -5.95 7.52 18.17
N SER A 277 -5.89 6.86 17.02
CA SER A 277 -4.77 6.00 16.65
C SER A 277 -3.48 6.82 16.50
N GLN A 278 -3.56 7.98 15.85
CA GLN A 278 -2.42 8.90 15.69
C GLN A 278 -1.92 9.41 17.04
N GLU A 279 -2.81 9.93 17.91
CA GLU A 279 -2.43 10.40 19.25
C GLU A 279 -1.67 9.32 20.04
N ARG A 280 -2.12 8.07 19.95
CA ARG A 280 -1.44 6.93 20.62
C ARG A 280 -0.09 6.56 19.97
N ALA A 281 0.01 6.64 18.65
CA ALA A 281 1.24 6.38 17.94
C ALA A 281 2.30 7.44 18.27
N GLU A 282 1.92 8.71 18.28
CA GLU A 282 2.78 9.83 18.66
C GLU A 282 3.25 9.73 20.11
N ALA A 283 2.35 9.45 21.05
CA ALA A 283 2.72 9.28 22.46
C ALA A 283 3.70 8.13 22.69
N LYS A 284 3.54 7.00 21.98
CA LYS A 284 4.47 5.87 22.06
C LYS A 284 5.83 6.21 21.45
N SER A 285 5.83 6.86 20.29
CA SER A 285 7.05 7.29 19.61
C SER A 285 7.82 8.29 20.48
N GLU A 286 7.15 9.29 21.02
CA GLU A 286 7.74 10.29 21.91
C GLU A 286 8.37 9.65 23.16
N LEU A 287 7.70 8.66 23.77
CA LEU A 287 8.25 7.94 24.91
C LEU A 287 9.55 7.22 24.56
N VAL A 288 9.59 6.54 23.40
CA VAL A 288 10.79 5.83 22.93
C VAL A 288 11.93 6.80 22.68
N TYR A 289 11.71 7.87 21.91
CA TYR A 289 12.76 8.84 21.59
C TYR A 289 13.25 9.59 22.84
N LYS A 290 12.38 10.05 23.74
CA LYS A 290 12.79 10.64 25.01
C LYS A 290 13.65 9.69 25.84
N THR A 291 13.35 8.39 25.82
CA THR A 291 14.15 7.41 26.54
C THR A 291 15.53 7.24 25.91
N LEU A 292 15.62 7.18 24.57
CA LEU A 292 16.89 7.09 23.85
C LEU A 292 17.76 8.34 24.10
N ASP A 293 17.17 9.51 24.00
CA ASP A 293 17.84 10.80 24.19
C ASP A 293 18.35 11.00 25.64
N ALA A 294 17.68 10.36 26.62
CA ALA A 294 18.13 10.41 28.01
C ALA A 294 19.42 9.59 28.26
N TYR A 295 19.81 8.71 27.34
CA TYR A 295 20.98 7.85 27.45
C TYR A 295 21.89 7.92 26.22
N PRO A 296 22.42 9.10 25.84
CA PRO A 296 23.17 9.28 24.59
C PRO A 296 24.50 8.53 24.56
N ASP A 297 25.07 8.18 25.71
CA ASP A 297 26.29 7.38 25.81
C ASP A 297 26.05 5.89 25.50
N VAL A 298 24.81 5.43 25.62
CA VAL A 298 24.41 4.03 25.40
C VAL A 298 23.80 3.86 24.01
N TYR A 299 22.91 4.76 23.63
CA TYR A 299 22.18 4.70 22.36
C TYR A 299 22.70 5.76 21.40
N LYS A 300 23.27 5.33 20.30
CA LYS A 300 23.71 6.22 19.22
C LYS A 300 22.85 5.98 17.99
N PRO A 301 22.29 7.03 17.38
CA PRO A 301 21.63 6.89 16.09
C PRO A 301 22.64 6.41 15.06
N THR A 302 22.20 5.46 14.22
CA THR A 302 23.00 4.88 13.14
C THR A 302 22.45 5.29 11.79
#